data_7d0532f8cfe980a6a74357c06222b876
#
_entry.id   7d0532f8cfe980a6a74357c06222b876
#
_cell.length_a   1.000
_cell.length_b   1.000
_cell.length_c   1.000
_cell.angle_alpha   90.00
_cell.angle_beta   90.00
_cell.angle_gamma   90.00
#
_symmetry.space_group_name_H-M   'P 1'
#
loop_
_entity.id
_entity.type
_entity.pdbx_description
1 polymer ?
#
loop_
_entity_poly.entity_id
_entity_poly.type
_entity_poly.pdbx_seq_one_letter_code
_entity_poly.pdbx_strand_id
1 'polypeptide(L)'
;LIAEYEFVDKDKLQSLIDTFFTCDRKQLLEIFGEMLSALDAEQSLPPGGLMSRNYDTAQANPEIHTLPGNLKDARDAIFPFFWGTDSWQSKLHLENVKGPPNFASLVGSLAALLKNPNLCVDTYCLRSNELEVKSITSLANLIFYHTDSPWGVFTIGGTISNLYGGKIGIEKVVPGAMRTGVGAVPVTGIVSEAGHYSNATLAGWLGIGIDNLHAIPTDDSMAMRLDLL
;
A
#
# COMPACT_ATOMS: atom_id res chain seq x y z
N LEU A 1 21.52 28.24 14.68
CA LEU A 1 20.08 28.54 14.66
C LEU A 1 19.36 27.33 15.26
N ILE A 2 19.37 27.26 16.60
CA ILE A 2 18.50 26.36 17.36
C ILE A 2 17.20 27.12 17.45
N ALA A 3 16.19 26.67 16.69
CA ALA A 3 14.84 27.16 16.83
C ALA A 3 14.41 26.91 18.29
N GLU A 4 13.88 27.95 18.94
CA GLU A 4 13.25 27.84 20.23
C GLU A 4 12.11 26.83 20.11
N TYR A 5 12.33 25.63 20.61
CA TYR A 5 11.24 24.68 20.84
C TYR A 5 10.44 25.26 22.01
N GLU A 6 9.30 25.87 21.73
CA GLU A 6 8.31 26.11 22.76
C GLU A 6 8.01 24.78 23.44
N PHE A 7 8.31 24.72 24.73
CA PHE A 7 7.96 23.56 25.54
C PHE A 7 6.46 23.35 25.46
N VAL A 8 6.05 22.26 24.86
CA VAL A 8 4.63 21.90 24.83
C VAL A 8 4.15 21.82 26.27
N ASP A 9 3.11 22.57 26.58
CA ASP A 9 2.44 22.54 27.87
C ASP A 9 2.10 21.08 28.23
N LYS A 10 2.56 20.65 29.41
CA LYS A 10 2.38 19.25 29.87
C LYS A 10 0.91 18.86 29.96
N ASP A 11 0.04 19.77 30.34
CA ASP A 11 -1.40 19.52 30.45
C ASP A 11 -2.01 19.36 29.07
N LYS A 12 -1.57 20.16 28.11
CA LYS A 12 -1.98 20.03 26.71
C LYS A 12 -1.45 18.73 26.09
N LEU A 13 -0.22 18.35 26.37
CA LEU A 13 0.34 17.08 25.90
C LEU A 13 -0.43 15.89 26.52
N GLN A 14 -0.71 15.93 27.82
CA GLN A 14 -1.48 14.88 28.49
C GLN A 14 -2.88 14.78 27.91
N SER A 15 -3.56 15.90 27.67
CA SER A 15 -4.86 15.93 27.02
C SER A 15 -4.85 15.31 25.63
N LEU A 16 -3.81 15.57 24.83
CA LEU A 16 -3.63 14.93 23.51
C LEU A 16 -3.40 13.42 23.64
N ILE A 17 -2.59 12.99 24.59
CA ILE A 17 -2.35 11.58 24.87
C ILE A 17 -3.67 10.88 25.24
N ASP A 18 -4.41 11.46 26.16
CA ASP A 18 -5.68 10.91 26.63
C ASP A 18 -6.72 10.86 25.49
N THR A 19 -6.74 11.85 24.60
CA THR A 19 -7.67 11.91 23.48
C THR A 19 -7.34 10.91 22.37
N PHE A 20 -6.08 10.80 21.98
CA PHE A 20 -5.70 10.08 20.77
C PHE A 20 -4.99 8.74 21.02
N PHE A 21 -4.43 8.53 22.20
CA PHE A 21 -3.66 7.33 22.51
C PHE A 21 -4.27 6.47 23.62
N THR A 22 -5.21 7.03 24.40
CA THR A 22 -5.99 6.25 25.37
C THR A 22 -7.26 5.77 24.70
N CYS A 23 -7.25 4.56 24.21
CA CYS A 23 -8.38 4.00 23.46
C CYS A 23 -9.58 3.76 24.38
N ASP A 24 -10.55 4.67 24.35
CA ASP A 24 -11.91 4.37 24.78
C ASP A 24 -12.58 3.45 23.75
N ARG A 25 -12.62 2.15 24.08
CA ARG A 25 -13.19 1.13 23.21
C ARG A 25 -14.65 1.40 22.82
N LYS A 26 -15.41 2.02 23.72
CA LYS A 26 -16.82 2.34 23.45
C LYS A 26 -16.93 3.43 22.42
N GLN A 27 -16.19 4.52 22.59
CA GLN A 27 -16.15 5.63 21.64
C GLN A 27 -15.62 5.18 20.26
N LEU A 28 -14.63 4.30 20.24
CA LEU A 28 -14.12 3.74 19.00
C LEU A 28 -15.18 2.95 18.24
N LEU A 29 -15.95 2.11 18.95
CA LEU A 29 -17.05 1.33 18.36
C LEU A 29 -18.18 2.22 17.83
N GLU A 30 -18.51 3.29 18.55
CA GLU A 30 -19.49 4.28 18.11
C GLU A 30 -19.05 4.96 16.81
N ILE A 31 -17.79 5.44 16.73
CA ILE A 31 -17.23 6.05 15.53
C ILE A 31 -17.20 5.06 14.36
N PHE A 32 -16.78 3.82 14.58
CA PHE A 32 -16.81 2.80 13.55
C PHE A 32 -18.24 2.51 13.06
N GLY A 33 -19.21 2.46 13.96
CA GLY A 33 -20.62 2.28 13.62
C GLY A 33 -21.14 3.42 12.75
N GLU A 34 -20.82 4.66 13.09
CA GLU A 34 -21.17 5.84 12.29
C GLU A 34 -20.48 5.85 10.90
N MET A 35 -19.21 5.46 10.84
CA MET A 35 -18.49 5.32 9.57
C MET A 35 -19.10 4.26 8.66
N LEU A 36 -19.43 3.09 9.21
CA LEU A 36 -20.08 2.01 8.44
C LEU A 36 -21.47 2.46 7.93
N SER A 37 -22.25 3.14 8.77
CA SER A 37 -23.56 3.67 8.36
C SER A 37 -23.46 4.73 7.26
N ALA A 38 -22.42 5.56 7.31
CA ALA A 38 -22.16 6.54 6.24
C ALA A 38 -21.77 5.87 4.93
N LEU A 39 -20.95 4.81 4.97
CA LEU A 39 -20.58 4.02 3.79
C LEU A 39 -21.79 3.30 3.18
N ASP A 40 -22.70 2.77 4.01
CA ASP A 40 -23.92 2.13 3.54
C ASP A 40 -24.86 3.15 2.87
N ALA A 41 -24.95 4.36 3.41
CA ALA A 41 -25.71 5.45 2.80
C ALA A 41 -25.12 5.87 1.44
N GLU A 42 -23.80 5.89 1.31
CA GLU A 42 -23.11 6.22 0.07
C GLU A 42 -23.34 5.16 -1.02
N GLN A 43 -23.40 3.88 -0.66
CA GLN A 43 -23.70 2.79 -1.61
C GLN A 43 -25.08 2.91 -2.26
N SER A 44 -26.00 3.62 -1.64
CA SER A 44 -27.35 3.88 -2.17
C SER A 44 -27.41 5.08 -3.13
N LEU A 45 -26.36 5.89 -3.19
CA LEU A 45 -26.25 7.00 -4.12
C LEU A 45 -25.85 6.49 -5.51
N PRO A 46 -26.41 7.08 -6.60
CA PRO A 46 -25.90 6.79 -7.93
C PRO A 46 -24.39 7.12 -7.96
N PRO A 47 -23.59 6.33 -8.69
CA PRO A 47 -22.15 6.61 -8.80
C PRO A 47 -22.01 8.07 -9.21
N GLY A 48 -21.33 8.83 -8.36
CA GLY A 48 -21.08 10.25 -8.57
C GLY A 48 -20.51 10.42 -9.99
N GLY A 49 -21.17 11.24 -10.80
CA GLY A 49 -20.71 11.51 -12.15
C GLY A 49 -19.23 11.87 -12.09
N LEU A 50 -18.50 11.58 -13.14
CA LEU A 50 -17.09 11.88 -13.33
C LEU A 50 -16.74 13.25 -12.72
N MET A 51 -16.31 13.24 -11.48
CA MET A 51 -15.81 14.44 -10.84
C MET A 51 -14.58 14.85 -11.64
N SER A 52 -14.60 16.04 -12.18
CA SER A 52 -13.44 16.56 -12.89
C SER A 52 -12.25 16.49 -11.93
N ARG A 53 -11.21 15.81 -12.35
CA ARG A 53 -9.96 15.68 -11.58
C ARG A 53 -9.16 17.00 -11.55
N ASN A 54 -9.85 18.09 -11.42
CA ASN A 54 -9.21 19.38 -11.22
C ASN A 54 -8.74 19.45 -9.76
N TYR A 55 -7.60 18.80 -9.51
CA TYR A 55 -6.84 19.13 -8.32
C TYR A 55 -6.35 20.57 -8.46
N ASP A 56 -7.07 21.50 -7.87
CA ASP A 56 -6.53 22.83 -7.68
C ASP A 56 -5.50 22.77 -6.55
N THR A 57 -4.30 22.38 -6.90
CA THR A 57 -3.16 22.31 -5.97
C THR A 57 -2.80 23.68 -5.41
N ALA A 58 -3.27 24.77 -6.02
CA ALA A 58 -3.08 26.13 -5.50
C ALA A 58 -3.96 26.41 -4.28
N GLN A 59 -5.06 25.68 -4.10
CA GLN A 59 -5.93 25.80 -2.92
C GLN A 59 -5.59 24.78 -1.82
N ALA A 60 -4.68 23.86 -2.04
CA ALA A 60 -4.13 23.04 -0.98
C ALA A 60 -3.29 23.93 -0.05
N ASN A 61 -3.98 24.75 0.75
CA ASN A 61 -3.32 25.50 1.80
C ASN A 61 -2.78 24.49 2.82
N PRO A 62 -1.46 24.35 2.98
CA PRO A 62 -0.87 23.39 3.92
C PRO A 62 -0.97 23.85 5.37
N GLU A 63 -1.79 24.85 5.69
CA GLU A 63 -2.02 25.22 7.07
C GLU A 63 -2.65 24.03 7.79
N ILE A 64 -1.84 23.30 8.50
CA ILE A 64 -2.30 22.36 9.54
C ILE A 64 -2.90 23.24 10.65
N HIS A 65 -4.16 23.57 10.47
CA HIS A 65 -4.88 24.54 11.29
C HIS A 65 -5.14 23.89 12.58
N THR A 66 -4.99 23.37 13.40
CA THR A 66 -5.34 22.81 14.69
C THR A 66 -5.57 21.29 14.63
N LEU A 67 -4.86 20.62 15.50
CA LEU A 67 -5.18 19.23 15.78
C LEU A 67 -6.64 19.12 16.22
N PRO A 68 -7.41 18.17 15.66
CA PRO A 68 -8.78 17.94 16.08
C PRO A 68 -8.85 17.80 17.60
N GLY A 69 -9.83 18.41 18.23
CA GLY A 69 -9.98 18.38 19.70
C GLY A 69 -10.43 17.03 20.24
N ASN A 70 -11.02 16.20 19.40
CA ASN A 70 -11.50 14.86 19.75
C ASN A 70 -11.59 13.95 18.50
N LEU A 71 -11.89 12.67 18.70
CA LEU A 71 -11.96 11.69 17.63
C LEU A 71 -13.07 11.97 16.62
N LYS A 72 -14.17 12.55 17.04
CA LYS A 72 -15.27 12.94 16.15
C LYS A 72 -14.83 14.04 15.20
N ASP A 73 -14.18 15.07 15.72
CA ASP A 73 -13.64 16.16 14.90
C ASP A 73 -12.58 15.63 13.90
N ALA A 74 -11.76 14.66 14.32
CA ALA A 74 -10.80 14.00 13.44
C ALA A 74 -11.48 13.24 12.30
N ARG A 75 -12.55 12.50 12.61
CA ARG A 75 -13.38 11.82 11.61
C ARG A 75 -13.99 12.82 10.64
N ASP A 76 -14.62 13.86 11.15
CA ASP A 76 -15.34 14.85 10.35
C ASP A 76 -14.39 15.65 9.45
N ALA A 77 -13.14 15.83 9.87
CA ALA A 77 -12.09 16.43 9.05
C ALA A 77 -11.60 15.54 7.92
N ILE A 78 -11.57 14.21 8.10
CA ILE A 78 -11.02 13.26 7.13
C ILE A 78 -12.10 12.73 6.17
N PHE A 79 -13.30 12.48 6.66
CA PHE A 79 -14.37 11.81 5.91
C PHE A 79 -14.73 12.49 4.58
N PRO A 80 -14.79 13.85 4.48
CA PRO A 80 -15.09 14.51 3.22
C PRO A 80 -14.13 14.19 2.07
N PHE A 81 -12.89 13.78 2.37
CA PHE A 81 -11.92 13.39 1.36
C PHE A 81 -12.22 12.02 0.71
N PHE A 82 -13.06 11.22 1.34
CA PHE A 82 -13.50 9.93 0.79
C PHE A 82 -14.84 10.03 0.03
N TRP A 83 -15.55 11.16 0.14
CA TRP A 83 -16.80 11.36 -0.60
C TRP A 83 -16.53 11.45 -2.10
N GLY A 84 -17.30 10.66 -2.86
CA GLY A 84 -17.13 10.60 -4.31
C GLY A 84 -15.97 9.70 -4.76
N THR A 85 -15.31 9.00 -3.86
CA THR A 85 -14.44 7.89 -4.24
C THR A 85 -15.31 6.73 -4.75
N ASP A 86 -14.78 5.96 -5.70
CA ASP A 86 -15.53 4.85 -6.28
C ASP A 86 -15.92 3.83 -5.20
N SER A 87 -17.21 3.55 -5.11
CA SER A 87 -17.73 2.51 -4.24
C SER A 87 -17.50 1.14 -4.88
N TRP A 88 -16.38 0.52 -4.56
CA TRP A 88 -15.97 -0.80 -5.07
C TRP A 88 -16.96 -1.92 -4.70
N GLN A 89 -17.83 -1.68 -3.73
CA GLN A 89 -18.88 -2.60 -3.29
C GLN A 89 -20.18 -2.42 -4.07
N SER A 90 -20.30 -1.36 -4.87
CA SER A 90 -21.47 -1.10 -5.67
C SER A 90 -21.65 -2.17 -6.75
N LYS A 91 -22.88 -2.68 -6.91
CA LYS A 91 -23.23 -3.61 -8.00
C LYS A 91 -23.13 -2.96 -9.39
N LEU A 92 -23.04 -1.64 -9.44
CA LEU A 92 -22.89 -0.86 -10.66
C LEU A 92 -21.42 -0.58 -11.00
N HIS A 93 -20.48 -1.00 -10.15
CA HIS A 93 -19.07 -0.84 -10.39
C HIS A 93 -18.58 -1.90 -11.37
N LEU A 94 -18.12 -1.47 -12.54
CA LEU A 94 -17.67 -2.33 -13.62
C LEU A 94 -16.15 -2.35 -13.81
N GLU A 95 -15.41 -1.61 -13.01
CA GLU A 95 -13.96 -1.64 -13.03
C GLU A 95 -13.41 -2.91 -12.39
N ASN A 96 -12.32 -3.42 -12.92
CA ASN A 96 -11.74 -4.71 -12.53
C ASN A 96 -10.43 -4.59 -11.72
N VAL A 97 -10.00 -3.37 -11.37
CA VAL A 97 -8.67 -3.13 -10.77
C VAL A 97 -8.60 -3.54 -9.31
N LYS A 98 -9.68 -3.40 -8.57
CA LYS A 98 -9.76 -3.71 -7.15
C LYS A 98 -11.08 -4.39 -6.83
N GLY A 99 -11.04 -5.47 -6.08
CA GLY A 99 -12.24 -6.07 -5.49
C GLY A 99 -12.55 -5.46 -4.12
N PRO A 100 -13.81 -5.57 -3.67
CA PRO A 100 -14.15 -5.20 -2.29
C PRO A 100 -13.39 -6.10 -1.30
N PRO A 101 -12.96 -5.58 -0.15
CA PRO A 101 -12.39 -6.41 0.88
C PRO A 101 -13.46 -7.37 1.42
N ASN A 102 -13.08 -8.62 1.70
CA ASN A 102 -13.96 -9.54 2.39
C ASN A 102 -13.91 -9.31 3.91
N PHE A 103 -14.90 -9.81 4.64
CA PHE A 103 -14.98 -9.61 6.10
C PHE A 103 -13.78 -10.17 6.85
N ALA A 104 -13.22 -11.30 6.43
CA ALA A 104 -12.05 -11.88 7.08
C ALA A 104 -10.82 -10.97 6.92
N SER A 105 -10.64 -10.35 5.75
CA SER A 105 -9.55 -9.39 5.53
C SER A 105 -9.72 -8.12 6.36
N LEU A 106 -10.96 -7.63 6.54
CA LEU A 106 -11.24 -6.48 7.41
C LEU A 106 -10.92 -6.80 8.87
N VAL A 107 -11.33 -7.96 9.36
CA VAL A 107 -11.02 -8.41 10.74
C VAL A 107 -9.50 -8.54 10.93
N GLY A 108 -8.80 -9.13 9.95
CA GLY A 108 -7.34 -9.23 9.99
C GLY A 108 -6.64 -7.88 10.00
N SER A 109 -7.11 -6.96 9.17
CA SER A 109 -6.57 -5.58 9.12
C SER A 109 -6.78 -4.83 10.44
N LEU A 110 -7.99 -4.94 11.03
CA LEU A 110 -8.27 -4.36 12.35
C LEU A 110 -7.38 -4.96 13.44
N ALA A 111 -7.19 -6.27 13.45
CA ALA A 111 -6.31 -6.93 14.42
C ALA A 111 -4.86 -6.43 14.27
N ALA A 112 -4.39 -6.29 13.04
CA ALA A 112 -3.05 -5.76 12.76
C ALA A 112 -2.91 -4.30 13.23
N LEU A 113 -3.88 -3.45 12.94
CA LEU A 113 -3.89 -2.05 13.38
C LEU A 113 -3.91 -1.92 14.92
N LEU A 114 -4.76 -2.70 15.59
CA LEU A 114 -4.90 -2.65 17.06
C LEU A 114 -3.67 -3.21 17.78
N LYS A 115 -3.00 -4.19 17.22
CA LYS A 115 -1.82 -4.81 17.83
C LYS A 115 -0.51 -4.16 17.40
N ASN A 116 -0.49 -3.57 16.21
CA ASN A 116 0.66 -2.94 15.58
C ASN A 116 1.97 -3.76 15.76
N PRO A 117 1.98 -5.05 15.38
CA PRO A 117 3.13 -5.91 15.62
C PRO A 117 4.31 -5.50 14.76
N ASN A 118 5.49 -5.43 15.35
CA ASN A 118 6.73 -5.25 14.60
C ASN A 118 7.27 -6.62 14.18
N LEU A 119 7.19 -6.95 12.89
CA LEU A 119 7.60 -8.27 12.36
C LEU A 119 9.11 -8.39 12.11
N CYS A 120 9.92 -7.38 12.44
CA CYS A 120 11.36 -7.41 12.17
C CYS A 120 12.10 -8.46 13.02
N VAL A 121 11.63 -8.71 14.25
CA VAL A 121 12.28 -9.66 15.17
C VAL A 121 11.23 -10.38 16.02
N ASP A 122 11.48 -11.65 16.29
CA ASP A 122 10.54 -12.53 17.01
C ASP A 122 10.23 -12.05 18.43
N THR A 123 11.14 -11.34 19.07
CA THR A 123 10.93 -10.79 20.42
C THR A 123 9.86 -9.72 20.48
N TYR A 124 9.57 -9.03 19.37
CA TYR A 124 8.55 -7.99 19.30
C TYR A 124 7.23 -8.49 18.71
N CYS A 125 7.29 -9.41 17.75
CA CYS A 125 6.10 -9.89 17.06
C CYS A 125 5.54 -11.17 17.65
N LEU A 126 6.32 -11.90 18.46
CA LEU A 126 5.94 -13.20 19.00
C LEU A 126 5.39 -14.12 17.90
N ARG A 127 4.15 -14.59 18.06
CA ARG A 127 3.52 -15.50 17.09
C ARG A 127 3.01 -14.84 15.82
N SER A 128 3.12 -13.51 15.66
CA SER A 128 2.64 -12.84 14.45
C SER A 128 3.46 -13.27 13.20
N ASN A 129 4.74 -13.56 13.37
CA ASN A 129 5.58 -14.11 12.29
C ASN A 129 5.11 -15.50 11.82
N GLU A 130 4.58 -16.33 12.71
CA GLU A 130 4.03 -17.62 12.30
C GLU A 130 2.87 -17.46 11.31
N LEU A 131 2.06 -16.42 11.49
CA LEU A 131 0.94 -16.14 10.59
C LEU A 131 1.44 -15.79 9.19
N GLU A 132 2.49 -14.97 9.08
CA GLU A 132 3.10 -14.62 7.80
C GLU A 132 3.65 -15.86 7.11
N VAL A 133 4.46 -16.66 7.79
CA VAL A 133 5.06 -17.90 7.25
C VAL A 133 3.98 -18.88 6.78
N LYS A 134 2.93 -19.08 7.58
CA LYS A 134 1.80 -19.96 7.21
C LYS A 134 1.06 -19.44 5.99
N SER A 135 0.85 -18.13 5.88
CA SER A 135 0.18 -17.52 4.75
C SER A 135 1.01 -17.66 3.46
N ILE A 136 2.31 -17.42 3.55
CA ILE A 136 3.25 -17.62 2.43
C ILE A 136 3.26 -19.08 1.97
N THR A 137 3.35 -20.02 2.91
CA THR A 137 3.33 -21.46 2.60
C THR A 137 2.02 -21.86 1.93
N SER A 138 0.90 -21.36 2.43
CA SER A 138 -0.43 -21.63 1.84
C SER A 138 -0.54 -21.09 0.41
N LEU A 139 -0.05 -19.87 0.17
CA LEU A 139 -0.03 -19.26 -1.17
C LEU A 139 0.92 -19.99 -2.11
N ALA A 140 2.10 -20.37 -1.65
CA ALA A 140 3.04 -21.16 -2.42
C ALA A 140 2.42 -22.50 -2.89
N ASN A 141 1.73 -23.19 -2.00
CA ASN A 141 1.00 -24.43 -2.35
C ASN A 141 -0.11 -24.17 -3.37
N LEU A 142 -0.84 -23.07 -3.23
CA LEU A 142 -1.94 -22.71 -4.12
C LEU A 142 -1.48 -22.46 -5.56
N ILE A 143 -0.28 -21.92 -5.76
CA ILE A 143 0.32 -21.66 -7.08
C ILE A 143 1.27 -22.78 -7.51
N PHE A 144 1.23 -23.94 -6.84
CA PHE A 144 2.09 -25.10 -7.14
C PHE A 144 3.60 -24.83 -7.05
N TYR A 145 3.98 -23.86 -6.24
CA TYR A 145 5.39 -23.56 -5.94
C TYR A 145 5.90 -24.54 -4.88
N HIS A 146 6.22 -25.75 -5.33
CA HIS A 146 6.64 -26.85 -4.47
C HIS A 146 8.14 -26.74 -4.18
N THR A 147 8.46 -26.26 -3.00
CA THR A 147 9.81 -26.29 -2.44
C THR A 147 9.73 -26.76 -0.98
N ASP A 148 10.82 -27.35 -0.48
CA ASP A 148 10.89 -27.78 0.93
C ASP A 148 10.84 -26.58 1.90
N SER A 149 11.19 -25.39 1.42
CA SER A 149 11.20 -24.15 2.20
C SER A 149 10.75 -22.98 1.32
N PRO A 150 9.44 -22.82 1.09
CA PRO A 150 8.94 -21.66 0.36
C PRO A 150 9.23 -20.40 1.17
N TRP A 151 9.82 -19.41 0.51
CA TRP A 151 10.07 -18.12 1.08
C TRP A 151 9.30 -17.04 0.30
N GLY A 152 8.85 -16.01 0.99
CA GLY A 152 8.12 -14.92 0.37
C GLY A 152 7.97 -13.75 1.33
N VAL A 153 7.45 -12.65 0.81
CA VAL A 153 7.17 -11.43 1.57
C VAL A 153 5.91 -10.77 1.02
N PHE A 154 5.06 -10.30 1.91
CA PHE A 154 3.94 -9.44 1.53
C PHE A 154 4.44 -8.03 1.28
N THR A 155 3.96 -7.41 0.21
CA THR A 155 4.37 -6.07 -0.19
C THR A 155 3.17 -5.14 -0.34
N ILE A 156 3.43 -3.84 -0.32
CA ILE A 156 2.42 -2.81 -0.58
C ILE A 156 2.30 -2.63 -2.10
N GLY A 157 1.35 -3.37 -2.69
CA GLY A 157 1.06 -3.30 -4.12
C GLY A 157 2.04 -4.04 -5.03
N GLY A 158 1.61 -4.35 -6.25
CA GLY A 158 2.35 -5.14 -7.23
C GLY A 158 3.67 -4.50 -7.68
N THR A 159 3.76 -3.18 -7.69
CA THR A 159 5.00 -2.47 -8.04
C THR A 159 6.14 -2.85 -7.10
N ILE A 160 5.89 -2.88 -5.80
CA ILE A 160 6.92 -3.27 -4.82
C ILE A 160 7.23 -4.77 -4.92
N SER A 161 6.24 -5.62 -5.20
CA SER A 161 6.50 -7.05 -5.46
C SER A 161 7.46 -7.24 -6.64
N ASN A 162 7.22 -6.53 -7.73
CA ASN A 162 8.09 -6.55 -8.90
C ASN A 162 9.49 -5.98 -8.60
N LEU A 163 9.58 -4.96 -7.72
CA LEU A 163 10.88 -4.43 -7.26
C LEU A 163 11.70 -5.52 -6.55
N TYR A 164 11.08 -6.28 -5.66
CA TYR A 164 11.74 -7.42 -5.01
C TYR A 164 12.21 -8.45 -6.04
N GLY A 165 11.33 -8.84 -6.98
CA GLY A 165 11.68 -9.76 -8.06
C GLY A 165 12.85 -9.26 -8.92
N GLY A 166 12.80 -8.00 -9.33
CA GLY A 166 13.88 -7.36 -10.08
C GLY A 166 15.19 -7.31 -9.29
N LYS A 167 15.14 -7.02 -7.99
CA LYS A 167 16.33 -7.00 -7.14
C LYS A 167 16.96 -8.40 -7.00
N ILE A 168 16.14 -9.42 -6.84
CA ILE A 168 16.60 -10.81 -6.82
C ILE A 168 17.19 -11.21 -8.18
N GLY A 169 16.55 -10.79 -9.29
CA GLY A 169 17.06 -11.02 -10.64
C GLY A 169 18.44 -10.39 -10.85
N ILE A 170 18.63 -9.15 -10.40
CA ILE A 170 19.95 -8.48 -10.46
C ILE A 170 20.98 -9.24 -9.65
N GLU A 171 20.67 -9.66 -8.42
CA GLU A 171 21.60 -10.42 -7.58
C GLU A 171 22.01 -11.75 -8.24
N LYS A 172 21.08 -12.38 -9.00
CA LYS A 172 21.35 -13.62 -9.71
C LYS A 172 22.32 -13.40 -10.87
N VAL A 173 22.21 -12.30 -11.62
CA VAL A 173 23.08 -12.02 -12.79
C VAL A 173 24.36 -11.28 -12.41
N VAL A 174 24.35 -10.53 -11.33
CA VAL A 174 25.51 -9.82 -10.75
C VAL A 174 25.63 -10.20 -9.28
N PRO A 175 26.26 -11.36 -8.98
CA PRO A 175 26.38 -11.82 -7.60
C PRO A 175 27.06 -10.81 -6.69
N GLY A 176 26.46 -10.53 -5.56
CA GLY A 176 26.95 -9.54 -4.61
C GLY A 176 26.40 -8.11 -4.84
N ALA A 177 25.58 -7.90 -5.86
CA ALA A 177 25.00 -6.59 -6.17
C ALA A 177 24.18 -6.00 -5.02
N MET A 178 23.56 -6.82 -4.19
CA MET A 178 22.86 -6.35 -2.99
C MET A 178 23.78 -5.68 -1.97
N ARG A 179 25.07 -6.03 -1.98
CA ARG A 179 26.06 -5.53 -1.03
C ARG A 179 26.93 -4.41 -1.58
N THR A 180 27.31 -4.51 -2.87
CA THR A 180 28.27 -3.60 -3.49
C THR A 180 27.67 -2.74 -4.60
N GLY A 181 26.40 -2.95 -4.94
CA GLY A 181 25.77 -2.37 -6.13
C GLY A 181 26.19 -3.12 -7.41
N VAL A 182 25.63 -2.73 -8.53
CA VAL A 182 25.95 -3.34 -9.84
C VAL A 182 27.29 -2.85 -10.42
N GLY A 183 27.85 -1.78 -9.85
CA GLY A 183 29.10 -1.19 -10.34
C GLY A 183 29.00 -0.74 -11.80
N ALA A 184 30.01 -1.08 -12.59
CA ALA A 184 30.07 -0.81 -14.03
C ALA A 184 29.49 -1.95 -14.90
N VAL A 185 28.89 -2.97 -14.29
CA VAL A 185 28.28 -4.08 -15.04
C VAL A 185 27.03 -3.58 -15.75
N PRO A 186 26.94 -3.66 -17.09
CA PRO A 186 25.74 -3.29 -17.81
C PRO A 186 24.63 -4.29 -17.52
N VAL A 187 23.57 -3.84 -16.86
CA VAL A 187 22.35 -4.62 -16.60
C VAL A 187 21.23 -4.07 -17.45
N THR A 188 20.58 -4.93 -18.22
CA THR A 188 19.40 -4.56 -19.01
C THR A 188 18.18 -5.33 -18.56
N GLY A 189 17.00 -4.75 -18.73
CA GLY A 189 15.71 -5.39 -18.48
C GLY A 189 14.98 -5.60 -19.81
N ILE A 190 14.20 -6.68 -19.87
CA ILE A 190 13.33 -7.00 -21.00
C ILE A 190 11.90 -7.08 -20.49
N VAL A 191 10.99 -6.39 -21.19
CA VAL A 191 9.56 -6.41 -20.88
C VAL A 191 8.73 -6.45 -22.17
N SER A 192 7.47 -6.87 -22.08
CA SER A 192 6.54 -6.68 -23.18
C SER A 192 6.18 -5.19 -23.33
N GLU A 193 5.98 -4.72 -24.54
CA GLU A 193 5.42 -3.37 -24.77
C GLU A 193 4.03 -3.20 -24.16
N ALA A 194 3.25 -4.30 -24.06
CA ALA A 194 1.97 -4.34 -23.36
C ALA A 194 2.13 -4.45 -21.83
N GLY A 195 3.35 -4.41 -21.32
CA GLY A 195 3.64 -4.50 -19.90
C GLY A 195 3.13 -3.29 -19.11
N HIS A 196 2.85 -3.50 -17.84
CA HIS A 196 2.40 -2.43 -16.95
C HIS A 196 3.47 -1.32 -16.82
N TYR A 197 3.03 -0.06 -16.78
CA TYR A 197 3.91 1.12 -16.70
C TYR A 197 4.90 1.10 -15.53
N SER A 198 4.59 0.35 -14.45
CA SER A 198 5.49 0.21 -13.31
C SER A 198 6.85 -0.38 -13.66
N ASN A 199 6.99 -1.05 -14.79
CA ASN A 199 8.28 -1.60 -15.23
C ASN A 199 9.32 -0.49 -15.47
N ALA A 200 8.91 0.64 -16.06
CA ALA A 200 9.78 1.81 -16.20
C ALA A 200 10.19 2.40 -14.84
N THR A 201 9.23 2.51 -13.92
CA THR A 201 9.51 2.94 -12.53
C THR A 201 10.52 2.02 -11.85
N LEU A 202 10.37 0.71 -12.04
CA LEU A 202 11.29 -0.28 -11.48
C LEU A 202 12.69 -0.17 -12.03
N ALA A 203 12.83 0.02 -13.34
CA ALA A 203 14.15 0.19 -13.96
C ALA A 203 14.90 1.39 -13.37
N GLY A 204 14.19 2.50 -13.11
CA GLY A 204 14.75 3.67 -12.42
C GLY A 204 15.16 3.34 -10.97
N TRP A 205 14.27 2.72 -10.19
CA TRP A 205 14.53 2.43 -8.77
C TRP A 205 15.60 1.37 -8.54
N LEU A 206 15.71 0.41 -9.46
CA LEU A 206 16.76 -0.62 -9.42
C LEU A 206 18.14 -0.10 -9.84
N GLY A 207 18.21 1.12 -10.38
CA GLY A 207 19.47 1.68 -10.88
C GLY A 207 19.91 1.10 -12.23
N ILE A 208 19.02 0.39 -12.92
CA ILE A 208 19.25 -0.09 -14.30
C ILE A 208 19.20 1.11 -15.27
N GLY A 209 18.28 2.04 -15.03
CA GLY A 209 17.94 3.13 -15.94
C GLY A 209 16.85 2.73 -16.94
N ILE A 210 15.95 3.67 -17.22
CA ILE A 210 14.78 3.42 -18.09
C ILE A 210 15.24 3.11 -19.52
N ASP A 211 16.29 3.74 -19.99
CA ASP A 211 16.84 3.53 -21.34
C ASP A 211 17.43 2.12 -21.54
N ASN A 212 17.72 1.43 -20.46
CA ASN A 212 18.19 0.05 -20.47
C ASN A 212 17.06 -0.97 -20.27
N LEU A 213 15.81 -0.51 -20.32
CA LEU A 213 14.63 -1.38 -20.30
C LEU A 213 14.11 -1.53 -21.74
N HIS A 214 14.30 -2.70 -22.32
CA HIS A 214 13.89 -2.96 -23.69
C HIS A 214 12.46 -3.49 -23.75
N ALA A 215 11.57 -2.72 -24.35
CA ALA A 215 10.19 -3.11 -24.63
C ALA A 215 10.15 -3.93 -25.92
N ILE A 216 9.76 -5.18 -25.82
CA ILE A 216 9.62 -6.07 -26.99
C ILE A 216 8.18 -5.96 -27.51
N PRO A 217 7.98 -5.75 -28.82
CA PRO A 217 6.66 -5.70 -29.44
C PRO A 217 5.83 -6.94 -29.20
N THR A 218 4.53 -6.78 -29.26
CA THR A 218 3.56 -7.88 -29.20
C THR A 218 3.06 -8.27 -30.58
N ASP A 219 2.55 -9.48 -30.70
CA ASP A 219 1.78 -9.93 -31.85
C ASP A 219 0.28 -9.59 -31.69
N ASP A 220 -0.53 -9.99 -32.66
CA ASP A 220 -1.98 -9.75 -32.67
C ASP A 220 -2.73 -10.42 -31.51
N SER A 221 -2.12 -11.41 -30.86
CA SER A 221 -2.63 -12.06 -29.66
C SER A 221 -2.17 -11.39 -28.35
N MET A 222 -1.45 -10.28 -28.44
CA MET A 222 -0.82 -9.58 -27.32
C MET A 222 0.29 -10.39 -26.63
N ALA A 223 0.81 -11.42 -27.27
CA ALA A 223 1.96 -12.14 -26.77
C ALA A 223 3.27 -11.46 -27.21
N MET A 224 4.26 -11.45 -26.31
CA MET A 224 5.58 -10.90 -26.62
C MET A 224 6.22 -11.67 -27.80
N ARG A 225 6.73 -10.96 -28.78
CA ARG A 225 7.41 -11.55 -29.93
C ARG A 225 8.80 -12.02 -29.55
N LEU A 226 8.93 -13.33 -29.29
CA LEU A 226 10.19 -13.94 -28.87
C LEU A 226 11.24 -13.96 -30.00
N ASP A 227 10.81 -13.80 -31.24
CA ASP A 227 11.71 -13.69 -32.41
C ASP A 227 12.45 -12.35 -32.47
N LEU A 228 12.06 -11.38 -31.64
CA LEU A 228 12.69 -10.07 -31.52
C LEU A 228 13.53 -9.92 -30.23
N LEU A 229 13.71 -10.98 -29.47
CA LEU A 229 14.52 -11.03 -28.26
C LEU A 229 16.03 -11.04 -28.56
#